data_c03712a537a6178210eab743b7919fc8
#
_entry.id   c03712a537a6178210eab743b7919fc8
#
_cell.length_a   1.000
_cell.length_b   1.000
_cell.length_c   1.000
_cell.angle_alpha   90.00
_cell.angle_beta   90.00
_cell.angle_gamma   90.00
#
_symmetry.space_group_name_H-M   'P 1'
#
loop_
_entity.id
_entity.type
_entity.pdbx_description
1 polymer ?
#
loop_
_entity_poly.entity_id
_entity_poly.type
_entity_poly.pdbx_seq_one_letter_code
_entity_poly.pdbx_strand_id
1 'polypeptide(L)'
;MRWINLRAGRGDLVDVKGEAASGTKKASDLPVRLLSAAAMLAVAIGALWAGDPWLDRFIAIVVAVTLVEFTLLVLKATKKMAVRLIALAAGAAYIILAGVALAQFRPAIVVGVVGTVIAVDTFAYFFGRTFGGPKIAPKISPSKTWAGLIGGIVGASGWLALFIYFAARQTSGPTTMGFEAGEIGTIMGMGAILAIAAQAGDFLESWLKRKAGVKDSSNLIPGHGGVFDRTDGMIPVALIAGVALGAL
;
A
#
# COMPACT_ATOMS: atom_id res chain seq x y z
N MET A 1 -18.86 61.48 34.03
CA MET A 1 -18.49 62.82 33.51
C MET A 1 -17.60 62.64 32.32
N ARG A 2 -18.17 63.17 31.16
CA ARG A 2 -17.44 63.84 30.05
C ARG A 2 -16.38 62.98 29.30
N TRP A 3 -16.31 62.92 27.97
CA TRP A 3 -16.98 63.61 26.86
C TRP A 3 -16.94 62.73 25.62
N ILE A 4 -18.01 62.81 24.86
CA ILE A 4 -18.18 62.46 23.46
C ILE A 4 -17.23 63.34 22.62
N ASN A 5 -16.55 62.76 21.62
CA ASN A 5 -16.16 63.49 20.43
C ASN A 5 -16.35 62.62 19.16
N LEU A 6 -17.45 62.91 18.49
CA LEU A 6 -17.73 62.62 17.11
C LEU A 6 -16.75 63.41 16.22
N ARG A 7 -16.05 62.74 15.33
CA ARG A 7 -15.62 63.32 14.06
C ARG A 7 -16.01 62.42 12.91
N ALA A 8 -17.05 62.86 12.24
CA ALA A 8 -17.38 62.45 10.91
C ALA A 8 -16.31 62.97 9.94
N GLY A 9 -15.87 62.19 8.99
CA GLY A 9 -14.96 62.58 7.91
C GLY A 9 -14.99 61.56 6.81
N ARG A 10 -15.86 61.80 5.79
CA ARG A 10 -15.76 61.47 4.38
C ARG A 10 -15.08 60.13 4.03
N GLY A 11 -15.82 59.12 3.60
CA GLY A 11 -16.14 58.96 2.18
C GLY A 11 -14.95 58.42 1.37
N ASP A 12 -14.66 57.11 1.47
CA ASP A 12 -14.08 56.39 0.35
C ASP A 12 -14.98 55.16 0.16
N LEU A 13 -15.82 55.24 -0.87
CA LEU A 13 -16.55 54.11 -1.43
C LEU A 13 -15.50 53.19 -2.06
N VAL A 14 -15.02 52.21 -1.30
CA VAL A 14 -14.28 51.08 -1.88
C VAL A 14 -15.26 50.28 -2.69
N ASP A 15 -15.08 50.42 -4.00
CA ASP A 15 -15.77 49.70 -5.06
C ASP A 15 -15.59 48.21 -4.86
N VAL A 16 -16.59 47.52 -4.22
CA VAL A 16 -16.66 46.08 -4.14
C VAL A 16 -17.15 45.57 -5.49
N LYS A 17 -16.35 45.76 -6.53
CA LYS A 17 -16.49 45.02 -7.78
C LYS A 17 -15.78 43.70 -7.66
N GLY A 18 -16.57 42.70 -7.37
CA GLY A 18 -16.58 41.41 -8.06
C GLY A 18 -15.23 40.74 -8.30
N GLU A 19 -14.56 40.27 -7.28
CA GLU A 19 -13.83 39.01 -7.45
C GLU A 19 -14.88 37.87 -7.42
N ALA A 20 -15.50 37.67 -8.55
CA ALA A 20 -16.08 36.37 -8.88
C ALA A 20 -14.94 35.36 -8.81
N ALA A 21 -14.78 34.74 -7.62
CA ALA A 21 -13.98 33.54 -7.49
C ALA A 21 -14.44 32.57 -8.59
N SER A 22 -13.68 32.49 -9.67
CA SER A 22 -13.77 31.42 -10.63
C SER A 22 -13.33 30.16 -9.89
N GLY A 23 -14.26 29.60 -9.14
CA GLY A 23 -14.21 28.23 -8.69
C GLY A 23 -14.19 27.36 -9.92
N THR A 24 -13.03 27.17 -10.52
CA THR A 24 -12.80 26.03 -11.39
C THR A 24 -13.13 24.83 -10.53
N LYS A 25 -14.33 24.27 -10.70
CA LYS A 25 -14.68 22.95 -10.20
C LYS A 25 -13.54 22.05 -10.69
N LYS A 26 -12.65 21.63 -9.77
CA LYS A 26 -11.70 20.55 -10.04
C LYS A 26 -12.56 19.44 -10.62
N ALA A 27 -12.45 19.20 -11.93
CA ALA A 27 -13.06 18.04 -12.56
C ALA A 27 -12.68 16.87 -11.67
N SER A 28 -13.65 16.07 -11.28
CA SER A 28 -13.42 14.99 -10.33
C SER A 28 -12.30 14.12 -10.90
N ASP A 29 -11.17 13.96 -10.19
CA ASP A 29 -10.04 13.08 -10.56
C ASP A 29 -10.48 11.60 -10.62
N LEU A 30 -11.76 11.33 -10.35
CA LEU A 30 -12.33 9.99 -10.29
C LEU A 30 -12.20 9.22 -11.61
N PRO A 31 -12.52 9.77 -12.81
CA PRO A 31 -12.37 9.04 -14.07
C PRO A 31 -10.90 8.66 -14.33
N VAL A 32 -9.96 9.57 -14.04
CA VAL A 32 -8.53 9.33 -14.21
C VAL A 32 -8.06 8.22 -13.27
N ARG A 33 -8.53 8.23 -12.02
CA ARG A 33 -8.22 7.18 -11.04
C ARG A 33 -8.80 5.83 -11.47
N LEU A 34 -10.05 5.77 -11.89
CA LEU A 34 -10.64 4.52 -12.36
C LEU A 34 -9.92 3.97 -13.58
N LEU A 35 -9.58 4.82 -14.55
CA LEU A 35 -8.86 4.39 -15.75
C LEU A 35 -7.44 3.87 -15.42
N SER A 36 -6.69 4.57 -14.58
CA SER A 36 -5.35 4.12 -14.18
C SER A 36 -5.40 2.83 -13.35
N ALA A 37 -6.38 2.67 -12.44
CA ALA A 37 -6.59 1.42 -11.72
C ALA A 37 -6.93 0.26 -12.66
N ALA A 38 -7.84 0.48 -13.61
CA ALA A 38 -8.22 -0.53 -14.60
C ALA A 38 -7.03 -0.92 -15.49
N ALA A 39 -6.21 0.05 -15.92
CA ALA A 39 -5.01 -0.21 -16.72
C ALA A 39 -3.97 -1.03 -15.92
N MET A 40 -3.68 -0.66 -14.65
CA MET A 40 -2.77 -1.41 -13.79
C MET A 40 -3.26 -2.85 -13.60
N LEU A 41 -4.54 -3.02 -13.30
CA LEU A 41 -5.14 -4.33 -13.08
C LEU A 41 -5.08 -5.18 -14.36
N ALA A 42 -5.39 -4.59 -15.52
CA ALA A 42 -5.32 -5.28 -16.81
C ALA A 42 -3.91 -5.75 -17.13
N VAL A 43 -2.88 -4.91 -16.89
CA VAL A 43 -1.47 -5.27 -17.10
C VAL A 43 -1.05 -6.40 -16.14
N ALA A 44 -1.40 -6.30 -14.85
CA ALA A 44 -1.06 -7.32 -13.86
C ALA A 44 -1.74 -8.67 -14.16
N ILE A 45 -3.04 -8.66 -14.48
CA ILE A 45 -3.78 -9.87 -14.88
C ILE A 45 -3.22 -10.43 -16.19
N GLY A 46 -2.91 -9.58 -17.16
CA GLY A 46 -2.31 -9.99 -18.43
C GLY A 46 -0.96 -10.68 -18.23
N ALA A 47 -0.10 -10.15 -17.37
CA ALA A 47 1.19 -10.75 -17.03
C ALA A 47 1.02 -12.11 -16.31
N LEU A 48 0.08 -12.19 -15.34
CA LEU A 48 -0.26 -13.44 -14.65
C LEU A 48 -0.81 -14.50 -15.60
N TRP A 49 -1.68 -14.10 -16.53
CA TRP A 49 -2.29 -15.02 -17.51
C TRP A 49 -1.28 -15.50 -18.55
N ALA A 50 -0.38 -14.62 -18.99
CA ALA A 50 0.66 -14.96 -19.96
C ALA A 50 1.76 -15.88 -19.35
N GLY A 51 1.92 -15.87 -18.00
CA GLY A 51 2.93 -16.66 -17.31
C GLY A 51 4.36 -16.27 -17.68
N ASP A 52 5.29 -17.20 -17.47
CA ASP A 52 6.70 -16.99 -17.81
C ASP A 52 6.91 -17.02 -19.34
N PRO A 53 7.76 -16.13 -19.86
CA PRO A 53 8.64 -15.17 -19.17
C PRO A 53 8.01 -13.77 -18.97
N TRP A 54 6.73 -13.59 -19.24
CA TRP A 54 6.09 -12.27 -19.17
C TRP A 54 5.85 -11.80 -17.73
N LEU A 55 5.49 -12.73 -16.84
CA LEU A 55 5.33 -12.44 -15.42
C LEU A 55 6.66 -12.00 -14.81
N ASP A 56 7.76 -12.69 -15.11
CA ASP A 56 9.10 -12.33 -14.63
C ASP A 56 9.53 -10.94 -15.09
N ARG A 57 9.29 -10.62 -16.36
CA ARG A 57 9.57 -9.29 -16.90
C ARG A 57 8.74 -8.21 -16.23
N PHE A 58 7.46 -8.49 -15.98
CA PHE A 58 6.58 -7.58 -15.25
C PHE A 58 7.08 -7.33 -13.83
N ILE A 59 7.41 -8.39 -13.09
CA ILE A 59 7.99 -8.30 -11.74
C ILE A 59 9.30 -7.49 -11.77
N ALA A 60 10.19 -7.77 -12.72
CA ALA A 60 11.47 -7.06 -12.86
C ALA A 60 11.25 -5.55 -13.13
N ILE A 61 10.29 -5.18 -13.97
CA ILE A 61 9.94 -3.77 -14.23
C ILE A 61 9.39 -3.10 -12.96
N VAL A 62 8.48 -3.76 -12.24
CA VAL A 62 7.93 -3.25 -10.97
C VAL A 62 9.05 -3.05 -9.94
N VAL A 63 9.95 -4.02 -9.78
CA VAL A 63 11.13 -3.91 -8.90
C VAL A 63 12.02 -2.74 -9.30
N ALA A 64 12.34 -2.60 -10.59
CA ALA A 64 13.19 -1.51 -11.08
C ALA A 64 12.58 -0.13 -10.81
N VAL A 65 11.29 0.04 -11.10
CA VAL A 65 10.59 1.30 -10.84
C VAL A 65 10.53 1.59 -9.33
N THR A 66 10.20 0.58 -8.51
CA THR A 66 10.19 0.71 -7.05
C THR A 66 11.55 1.11 -6.49
N LEU A 67 12.65 0.54 -7.02
CA LEU A 67 14.02 0.92 -6.64
C LEU A 67 14.34 2.37 -6.99
N VAL A 68 13.92 2.84 -8.15
CA VAL A 68 14.10 4.25 -8.55
C VAL A 68 13.35 5.17 -7.59
N GLU A 69 12.06 4.91 -7.33
CA GLU A 69 11.24 5.72 -6.42
C GLU A 69 11.79 5.70 -4.99
N PHE A 70 12.16 4.52 -4.48
CA PHE A 70 12.80 4.37 -3.18
C PHE A 70 14.11 5.18 -3.10
N THR A 71 14.96 5.08 -4.12
CA THR A 71 16.22 5.85 -4.19
C THR A 71 15.96 7.34 -4.12
N LEU A 72 15.02 7.86 -4.91
CA LEU A 72 14.65 9.26 -4.91
C LEU A 72 14.13 9.73 -3.54
N LEU A 73 13.33 8.89 -2.84
CA LEU A 73 12.86 9.16 -1.50
C LEU A 73 14.02 9.22 -0.49
N VAL A 74 14.95 8.27 -0.51
CA VAL A 74 16.12 8.25 0.40
C VAL A 74 16.99 9.48 0.18
N LEU A 75 17.22 9.88 -1.08
CA LEU A 75 18.00 11.07 -1.41
C LEU A 75 17.37 12.36 -0.87
N LYS A 76 16.03 12.44 -0.84
CA LYS A 76 15.29 13.56 -0.25
C LYS A 76 15.23 13.49 1.28
N ALA A 77 15.11 12.28 1.86
CA ALA A 77 14.90 12.08 3.29
C ALA A 77 16.12 12.43 4.15
N THR A 78 17.35 12.31 3.63
CA THR A 78 18.58 12.59 4.39
C THR A 78 19.70 13.12 3.51
N LYS A 79 20.52 14.01 4.10
CA LYS A 79 21.75 14.52 3.48
C LYS A 79 23.01 13.81 3.99
N LYS A 80 22.91 13.00 5.04
CA LYS A 80 24.05 12.30 5.65
C LYS A 80 24.48 11.12 4.77
N MET A 81 25.67 11.18 4.16
CA MET A 81 26.17 10.19 3.19
C MET A 81 26.14 8.75 3.75
N ALA A 82 26.65 8.53 4.96
CA ALA A 82 26.65 7.20 5.57
C ALA A 82 25.24 6.62 5.72
N VAL A 83 24.26 7.44 6.17
CA VAL A 83 22.86 7.02 6.30
C VAL A 83 22.25 6.72 4.94
N ARG A 84 22.57 7.51 3.90
CA ARG A 84 22.13 7.23 2.52
C ARG A 84 22.62 5.89 2.02
N LEU A 85 23.93 5.64 2.15
CA LEU A 85 24.53 4.39 1.65
C LEU A 85 23.93 3.17 2.34
N ILE A 86 23.78 3.21 3.67
CA ILE A 86 23.16 2.12 4.44
C ILE A 86 21.71 1.94 4.03
N ALA A 87 20.92 3.02 3.96
CA ALA A 87 19.52 2.95 3.57
C ALA A 87 19.32 2.42 2.14
N LEU A 88 20.14 2.88 1.19
CA LEU A 88 20.10 2.42 -0.19
C LEU A 88 20.49 0.94 -0.30
N ALA A 89 21.55 0.50 0.39
CA ALA A 89 21.96 -0.89 0.37
C ALA A 89 20.92 -1.82 0.99
N ALA A 90 20.42 -1.48 2.20
CA ALA A 90 19.43 -2.28 2.89
C ALA A 90 18.07 -2.29 2.15
N GLY A 91 17.62 -1.13 1.65
CA GLY A 91 16.37 -1.03 0.92
C GLY A 91 16.42 -1.68 -0.46
N ALA A 92 17.56 -1.58 -1.17
CA ALA A 92 17.75 -2.30 -2.42
C ALA A 92 17.72 -3.82 -2.20
N ALA A 93 18.43 -4.32 -1.19
CA ALA A 93 18.38 -5.75 -0.84
C ALA A 93 16.94 -6.19 -0.50
N TYR A 94 16.22 -5.41 0.31
CA TYR A 94 14.82 -5.65 0.69
C TYR A 94 13.89 -5.77 -0.52
N ILE A 95 13.98 -4.83 -1.47
CA ILE A 95 13.14 -4.79 -2.67
C ILE A 95 13.54 -5.88 -3.66
N ILE A 96 14.85 -6.08 -3.89
CA ILE A 96 15.34 -7.09 -4.85
C ILE A 96 15.01 -8.49 -4.36
N LEU A 97 15.25 -8.82 -3.09
CA LEU A 97 14.94 -10.15 -2.54
C LEU A 97 13.45 -10.47 -2.64
N ALA A 98 12.57 -9.48 -2.37
CA ALA A 98 11.13 -9.66 -2.57
C ALA A 98 10.78 -9.95 -4.03
N GLY A 99 11.40 -9.23 -4.97
CA GLY A 99 11.24 -9.48 -6.40
C GLY A 99 11.74 -10.85 -6.83
N VAL A 100 12.91 -11.28 -6.32
CA VAL A 100 13.45 -12.62 -6.56
C VAL A 100 12.51 -13.70 -6.04
N ALA A 101 11.98 -13.55 -4.82
CA ALA A 101 11.01 -14.49 -4.28
C ALA A 101 9.76 -14.60 -5.17
N LEU A 102 9.20 -13.46 -5.60
CA LEU A 102 8.02 -13.44 -6.47
C LEU A 102 8.30 -14.09 -7.82
N ALA A 103 9.47 -13.87 -8.41
CA ALA A 103 9.86 -14.46 -9.70
C ALA A 103 10.09 -15.97 -9.63
N GLN A 104 10.40 -16.53 -8.45
CA GLN A 104 10.52 -17.97 -8.26
C GLN A 104 9.17 -18.68 -8.00
N PHE A 105 8.12 -17.90 -7.76
CA PHE A 105 6.81 -18.47 -7.50
C PHE A 105 6.05 -18.79 -8.78
N ARG A 106 5.33 -19.92 -8.76
CA ARG A 106 4.32 -20.20 -9.79
C ARG A 106 3.25 -19.09 -9.77
N PRO A 107 2.62 -18.75 -10.91
CA PRO A 107 1.61 -17.70 -10.98
C PRO A 107 0.50 -17.82 -9.92
N ALA A 108 0.09 -19.05 -9.57
CA ALA A 108 -0.91 -19.29 -8.52
C ALA A 108 -0.43 -18.79 -7.14
N ILE A 109 0.85 -18.98 -6.78
CA ILE A 109 1.40 -18.51 -5.51
C ILE A 109 1.51 -16.97 -5.51
N VAL A 110 1.88 -16.37 -6.65
CA VAL A 110 1.86 -14.90 -6.81
C VAL A 110 0.45 -14.35 -6.54
N VAL A 111 -0.60 -15.01 -7.09
CA VAL A 111 -2.00 -14.67 -6.77
C VAL A 111 -2.29 -14.81 -5.28
N GLY A 112 -1.77 -15.84 -4.62
CA GLY A 112 -1.88 -16.03 -3.17
C GLY A 112 -1.28 -14.86 -2.38
N VAL A 113 -0.07 -14.44 -2.74
CA VAL A 113 0.64 -13.30 -2.11
C VAL A 113 -0.09 -11.98 -2.35
N VAL A 114 -0.42 -11.66 -3.59
CA VAL A 114 -1.14 -10.43 -3.96
C VAL A 114 -2.51 -10.38 -3.28
N GLY A 115 -3.26 -11.47 -3.34
CA GLY A 115 -4.56 -11.58 -2.71
C GLY A 115 -4.52 -11.43 -1.19
N THR A 116 -3.44 -11.90 -0.53
CA THR A 116 -3.22 -11.68 0.90
C THR A 116 -3.13 -10.18 1.21
N VAL A 117 -2.32 -9.43 0.46
CA VAL A 117 -2.16 -7.98 0.66
C VAL A 117 -3.47 -7.24 0.42
N ILE A 118 -4.17 -7.57 -0.68
CA ILE A 118 -5.49 -6.98 -0.99
C ILE A 118 -6.49 -7.28 0.14
N ALA A 119 -6.51 -8.51 0.66
CA ALA A 119 -7.40 -8.88 1.77
C ALA A 119 -7.04 -8.11 3.05
N VAL A 120 -5.74 -8.02 3.39
CA VAL A 120 -5.27 -7.21 4.54
C VAL A 120 -5.77 -5.77 4.42
N ASP A 121 -5.53 -5.11 3.30
CA ASP A 121 -5.87 -3.70 3.13
C ASP A 121 -7.39 -3.46 3.13
N THR A 122 -8.11 -4.33 2.44
CA THR A 122 -9.57 -4.25 2.35
C THR A 122 -10.22 -4.41 3.72
N PHE A 123 -9.88 -5.46 4.44
CA PHE A 123 -10.46 -5.72 5.76
C PHE A 123 -9.96 -4.73 6.81
N ALA A 124 -8.68 -4.32 6.74
CA ALA A 124 -8.16 -3.27 7.60
C ALA A 124 -8.89 -1.94 7.39
N TYR A 125 -9.22 -1.58 6.16
CA TYR A 125 -10.02 -0.39 5.85
C TYR A 125 -11.43 -0.49 6.45
N PHE A 126 -12.15 -1.58 6.18
CA PHE A 126 -13.51 -1.75 6.68
C PHE A 126 -13.57 -1.78 8.21
N PHE A 127 -12.75 -2.59 8.85
CA PHE A 127 -12.72 -2.68 10.31
C PHE A 127 -12.27 -1.37 10.95
N GLY A 128 -11.22 -0.74 10.41
CA GLY A 128 -10.74 0.55 10.90
C GLY A 128 -11.76 1.67 10.79
N ARG A 129 -12.58 1.65 9.73
CA ARG A 129 -13.64 2.64 9.52
C ARG A 129 -14.88 2.36 10.37
N THR A 130 -15.27 1.10 10.53
CA THR A 130 -16.49 0.71 11.25
C THR A 130 -16.31 0.76 12.76
N PHE A 131 -15.22 0.17 13.27
CA PHE A 131 -14.96 0.08 14.70
C PHE A 131 -14.10 1.24 15.22
N GLY A 132 -13.29 1.87 14.36
CA GLY A 132 -12.45 3.00 14.74
C GLY A 132 -11.40 2.64 15.79
N GLY A 133 -11.33 3.44 16.86
CA GLY A 133 -10.47 3.18 18.01
C GLY A 133 -9.06 3.80 17.93
N PRO A 134 -8.14 3.39 18.84
CA PRO A 134 -6.83 3.98 18.96
C PRO A 134 -5.99 3.79 17.72
N LYS A 135 -5.20 4.82 17.37
CA LYS A 135 -4.27 4.81 16.24
C LYS A 135 -2.98 4.09 16.62
N ILE A 136 -2.41 3.32 15.68
CA ILE A 136 -1.14 2.61 15.90
C ILE A 136 0.03 3.59 15.92
N ALA A 137 0.15 4.44 14.90
CA ALA A 137 1.24 5.41 14.76
C ALA A 137 0.74 6.74 14.17
N PRO A 138 0.09 7.62 14.98
CA PRO A 138 -0.55 8.85 14.50
C PRO A 138 0.36 9.80 13.73
N LYS A 139 1.66 9.86 14.12
CA LYS A 139 2.66 10.74 13.49
C LYS A 139 3.13 10.25 12.12
N ILE A 140 3.00 8.98 11.81
CA ILE A 140 3.46 8.36 10.56
C ILE A 140 2.27 8.18 9.63
N SER A 141 1.24 7.45 10.10
CA SER A 141 0.03 7.13 9.36
C SER A 141 -1.22 7.34 10.25
N PRO A 142 -1.88 8.50 10.16
CA PRO A 142 -3.01 8.84 11.06
C PRO A 142 -4.28 8.03 10.78
N SER A 143 -4.36 7.29 9.68
CA SER A 143 -5.51 6.46 9.32
C SER A 143 -5.46 5.05 9.92
N LYS A 144 -4.29 4.51 10.24
CA LYS A 144 -4.12 3.12 10.71
C LYS A 144 -4.52 2.96 12.18
N THR A 145 -5.44 2.00 12.44
CA THR A 145 -5.99 1.71 13.77
C THR A 145 -5.72 0.27 14.19
N TRP A 146 -5.78 -0.01 15.49
CA TRP A 146 -5.67 -1.37 16.02
C TRP A 146 -6.84 -2.26 15.54
N ALA A 147 -8.07 -1.71 15.46
CA ALA A 147 -9.20 -2.42 14.87
C ALA A 147 -8.93 -2.79 13.40
N GLY A 148 -8.29 -1.87 12.64
CA GLY A 148 -7.85 -2.14 11.28
C GLY A 148 -6.84 -3.28 11.21
N LEU A 149 -5.86 -3.35 12.11
CA LEU A 149 -4.91 -4.47 12.15
C LEU A 149 -5.61 -5.81 12.39
N ILE A 150 -6.55 -5.86 13.34
CA ILE A 150 -7.35 -7.07 13.61
C ILE A 150 -8.14 -7.45 12.35
N GLY A 151 -8.78 -6.47 11.68
CA GLY A 151 -9.46 -6.70 10.41
C GLY A 151 -8.52 -7.26 9.34
N GLY A 152 -7.31 -6.72 9.21
CA GLY A 152 -6.28 -7.23 8.31
C GLY A 152 -5.90 -8.69 8.59
N ILE A 153 -5.77 -9.06 9.87
CA ILE A 153 -5.52 -10.45 10.29
C ILE A 153 -6.67 -11.36 9.86
N VAL A 154 -7.91 -10.96 10.11
CA VAL A 154 -9.10 -11.72 9.69
C VAL A 154 -9.13 -11.88 8.17
N GLY A 155 -8.85 -10.79 7.43
CA GLY A 155 -8.80 -10.82 5.96
C GLY A 155 -7.72 -11.75 5.42
N ALA A 156 -6.50 -11.65 5.94
CA ALA A 156 -5.38 -12.51 5.55
C ALA A 156 -5.66 -13.98 5.84
N SER A 157 -6.15 -14.29 7.05
CA SER A 157 -6.48 -15.66 7.45
C SER A 157 -7.59 -16.25 6.59
N GLY A 158 -8.66 -15.47 6.32
CA GLY A 158 -9.76 -15.90 5.46
C GLY A 158 -9.31 -16.14 4.02
N TRP A 159 -8.47 -15.27 3.47
CA TRP A 159 -7.90 -15.44 2.13
C TRP A 159 -7.00 -16.68 2.06
N LEU A 160 -6.10 -16.87 3.05
CA LEU A 160 -5.23 -18.06 3.10
C LEU A 160 -6.05 -19.36 3.18
N ALA A 161 -7.08 -19.41 4.02
CA ALA A 161 -7.96 -20.57 4.11
C ALA A 161 -8.62 -20.89 2.75
N LEU A 162 -9.14 -19.85 2.10
CA LEU A 162 -9.75 -19.98 0.77
C LEU A 162 -8.74 -20.44 -0.27
N PHE A 163 -7.55 -19.84 -0.28
CA PHE A 163 -6.48 -20.18 -1.21
C PHE A 163 -6.00 -21.63 -1.03
N ILE A 164 -5.75 -22.07 0.21
CA ILE A 164 -5.35 -23.44 0.53
C ILE A 164 -6.45 -24.43 0.13
N TYR A 165 -7.70 -24.12 0.43
CA TYR A 165 -8.84 -24.96 0.03
C TYR A 165 -8.89 -25.17 -1.48
N PHE A 166 -8.80 -24.11 -2.29
CA PHE A 166 -8.82 -24.24 -3.75
C PHE A 166 -7.58 -24.94 -4.30
N ALA A 167 -6.40 -24.71 -3.71
CA ALA A 167 -5.17 -25.39 -4.09
C ALA A 167 -5.27 -26.91 -3.80
N ALA A 168 -5.77 -27.29 -2.64
CA ALA A 168 -5.98 -28.70 -2.27
C ALA A 168 -6.98 -29.38 -3.20
N ARG A 169 -8.05 -28.69 -3.57
CA ARG A 169 -9.06 -29.22 -4.50
C ARG A 169 -8.52 -29.55 -5.88
N GLN A 170 -7.55 -28.76 -6.35
CA GLN A 170 -6.92 -29.00 -7.65
C GLN A 170 -5.97 -30.21 -7.64
N THR A 171 -5.39 -30.56 -6.49
CA THR A 171 -4.41 -31.64 -6.35
C THR A 171 -5.02 -32.95 -5.86
N SER A 172 -6.03 -32.90 -4.96
CA SER A 172 -6.56 -34.06 -4.25
C SER A 172 -8.01 -34.38 -4.60
N GLY A 173 -8.64 -33.62 -5.52
CA GLY A 173 -10.05 -33.82 -5.88
C GLY A 173 -11.04 -33.17 -4.90
N PRO A 174 -12.33 -33.59 -4.89
CA PRO A 174 -13.35 -32.96 -4.05
C PRO A 174 -13.03 -33.12 -2.57
N THR A 175 -12.63 -32.00 -1.95
CA THR A 175 -12.42 -31.92 -0.50
C THR A 175 -13.60 -31.22 0.14
N THR A 176 -14.01 -31.67 1.33
CA THR A 176 -14.94 -30.91 2.16
C THR A 176 -14.25 -29.64 2.70
N MET A 177 -14.98 -28.54 2.83
CA MET A 177 -14.48 -27.34 3.52
C MET A 177 -14.41 -27.64 5.02
N GLY A 178 -13.38 -28.34 5.45
CA GLY A 178 -13.13 -28.63 6.85
C GLY A 178 -11.64 -28.56 7.13
N PHE A 179 -11.25 -27.66 8.01
CA PHE A 179 -9.89 -27.60 8.55
C PHE A 179 -9.92 -28.19 9.96
N GLU A 180 -8.92 -28.99 10.30
CA GLU A 180 -8.71 -29.42 11.68
C GLU A 180 -8.29 -28.23 12.56
N ALA A 181 -8.53 -28.33 13.87
CA ALA A 181 -8.23 -27.23 14.79
C ALA A 181 -6.78 -26.77 14.74
N GLY A 182 -5.82 -27.68 14.52
CA GLY A 182 -4.40 -27.36 14.33
C GLY A 182 -4.11 -26.59 13.05
N GLU A 183 -4.79 -26.93 11.97
CA GLU A 183 -4.68 -26.23 10.68
C GLU A 183 -5.25 -24.82 10.77
N ILE A 184 -6.39 -24.66 11.43
CA ILE A 184 -7.00 -23.33 11.69
C ILE A 184 -6.02 -22.45 12.47
N GLY A 185 -5.41 -22.99 13.54
CA GLY A 185 -4.40 -22.27 14.31
C GLY A 185 -3.20 -21.82 13.48
N THR A 186 -2.72 -22.68 12.60
CA THR A 186 -1.61 -22.40 11.68
C THR A 186 -2.00 -21.32 10.66
N ILE A 187 -3.18 -21.41 10.05
CA ILE A 187 -3.68 -20.41 9.09
C ILE A 187 -3.86 -19.05 9.76
N MET A 188 -4.42 -19.02 10.97
CA MET A 188 -4.59 -17.78 11.74
C MET A 188 -3.23 -17.16 12.13
N GLY A 189 -2.30 -17.99 12.58
CA GLY A 189 -0.93 -17.54 12.91
C GLY A 189 -0.20 -16.97 11.72
N MET A 190 -0.24 -17.66 10.58
CA MET A 190 0.37 -17.16 9.33
C MET A 190 -0.35 -15.90 8.84
N GLY A 191 -1.68 -15.87 8.87
CA GLY A 191 -2.46 -14.67 8.53
C GLY A 191 -2.09 -13.47 9.38
N ALA A 192 -1.88 -13.66 10.69
CA ALA A 192 -1.44 -12.61 11.61
C ALA A 192 -0.03 -12.09 11.24
N ILE A 193 0.91 -13.01 10.98
CA ILE A 193 2.28 -12.64 10.60
C ILE A 193 2.27 -11.83 9.28
N LEU A 194 1.53 -12.29 8.27
CA LEU A 194 1.48 -11.61 6.97
C LEU A 194 0.75 -10.26 7.05
N ALA A 195 -0.32 -10.15 7.85
CA ALA A 195 -1.02 -8.88 8.07
C ALA A 195 -0.15 -7.85 8.80
N ILE A 196 0.59 -8.27 9.82
CA ILE A 196 1.55 -7.42 10.52
C ILE A 196 2.66 -6.98 9.57
N ALA A 197 3.19 -7.90 8.78
CA ALA A 197 4.23 -7.62 7.80
C ALA A 197 3.75 -6.62 6.73
N ALA A 198 2.58 -6.82 6.13
CA ALA A 198 2.00 -5.89 5.16
C ALA A 198 1.86 -4.48 5.76
N GLN A 199 1.30 -4.37 6.97
CA GLN A 199 1.19 -3.07 7.63
C GLN A 199 2.54 -2.47 8.02
N ALA A 200 3.55 -3.28 8.35
CA ALA A 200 4.90 -2.80 8.62
C ALA A 200 5.54 -2.19 7.35
N GLY A 201 5.34 -2.80 6.18
CA GLY A 201 5.75 -2.24 4.89
C GLY A 201 5.14 -0.87 4.63
N ASP A 202 3.83 -0.75 4.76
CA ASP A 202 3.07 0.50 4.70
C ASP A 202 3.61 1.58 5.65
N PHE A 203 3.92 1.18 6.90
CA PHE A 203 4.48 2.12 7.88
C PHE A 203 5.90 2.56 7.50
N LEU A 204 6.73 1.65 7.03
CA LEU A 204 8.09 1.95 6.58
C LEU A 204 8.08 2.97 5.44
N GLU A 205 7.25 2.74 4.43
CA GLU A 205 7.08 3.64 3.29
C GLU A 205 6.51 4.99 3.73
N SER A 206 5.46 4.99 4.53
CA SER A 206 4.86 6.21 5.08
C SER A 206 5.87 7.02 5.90
N TRP A 207 6.68 6.37 6.74
CA TRP A 207 7.74 7.01 7.50
C TRP A 207 8.79 7.65 6.58
N LEU A 208 9.23 6.95 5.53
CA LEU A 208 10.20 7.46 4.58
C LEU A 208 9.65 8.69 3.83
N LYS A 209 8.37 8.66 3.40
CA LYS A 209 7.70 9.82 2.77
C LYS A 209 7.65 11.03 3.70
N ARG A 210 7.33 10.83 4.99
CA ARG A 210 7.34 11.93 5.98
C ARG A 210 8.73 12.51 6.16
N LYS A 211 9.78 11.67 6.18
CA LYS A 211 11.18 12.12 6.23
C LYS A 211 11.61 12.87 4.98
N ALA A 212 11.12 12.48 3.82
CA ALA A 212 11.37 13.14 2.54
C ALA A 212 10.53 14.42 2.33
N GLY A 213 9.56 14.71 3.22
CA GLY A 213 8.67 15.86 3.10
C GLY A 213 7.65 15.74 1.96
N VAL A 214 7.33 14.52 1.53
CA VAL A 214 6.39 14.24 0.44
C VAL A 214 5.20 13.40 0.94
N LYS A 215 4.13 13.35 0.13
CA LYS A 215 2.95 12.55 0.41
C LYS A 215 2.98 11.21 -0.34
N ASP A 216 3.37 11.23 -1.59
CA ASP A 216 3.41 10.08 -2.49
C ASP A 216 4.85 9.83 -2.93
N SER A 217 5.24 8.60 -3.25
CA SER A 217 6.60 8.24 -3.68
C SER A 217 6.97 8.89 -5.01
N SER A 218 5.99 8.97 -5.91
CA SER A 218 6.06 9.67 -7.19
C SER A 218 4.67 10.04 -7.70
N ASN A 219 4.58 10.58 -8.93
CA ASN A 219 3.33 10.81 -9.65
C ASN A 219 3.26 9.95 -10.92
N LEU A 220 3.92 8.79 -10.92
CA LEU A 220 4.00 7.93 -12.10
C LEU A 220 2.64 7.37 -12.50
N ILE A 221 1.80 7.03 -11.51
CA ILE A 221 0.46 6.51 -11.76
C ILE A 221 -0.55 7.63 -11.52
N PRO A 222 -1.19 8.16 -12.59
CA PRO A 222 -2.10 9.30 -12.47
C PRO A 222 -3.22 9.04 -11.44
N GLY A 223 -3.30 9.88 -10.42
CA GLY A 223 -4.28 9.78 -9.34
C GLY A 223 -4.04 8.69 -8.29
N HIS A 224 -2.96 7.89 -8.43
CA HIS A 224 -2.61 6.79 -7.52
C HIS A 224 -1.22 6.89 -6.87
N GLY A 225 -0.40 7.90 -7.22
CA GLY A 225 0.95 8.02 -6.70
C GLY A 225 1.98 7.20 -7.47
N GLY A 226 2.94 6.63 -6.78
CA GLY A 226 3.97 5.78 -7.36
C GLY A 226 3.68 4.28 -7.31
N VAL A 227 4.57 3.53 -7.92
CA VAL A 227 4.57 2.04 -7.86
C VAL A 227 4.96 1.57 -6.46
N PHE A 228 5.88 2.26 -5.79
CA PHE A 228 6.26 1.94 -4.42
C PHE A 228 5.07 2.09 -3.46
N ASP A 229 4.22 3.13 -3.65
CA ASP A 229 2.96 3.31 -2.90
C ASP A 229 1.95 2.14 -3.09
N ARG A 230 2.18 1.26 -4.05
CA ARG A 230 1.32 0.09 -4.37
C ARG A 230 1.96 -1.25 -4.01
N THR A 231 3.26 -1.26 -3.74
CA THR A 231 4.01 -2.48 -3.47
C THR A 231 4.58 -2.53 -2.05
N ASP A 232 4.45 -1.47 -1.29
CA ASP A 232 4.99 -1.31 0.06
C ASP A 232 4.59 -2.45 1.03
N GLY A 233 3.32 -2.82 1.08
CA GLY A 233 2.83 -3.96 1.85
C GLY A 233 3.19 -5.31 1.23
N MET A 234 3.34 -5.37 -0.11
CA MET A 234 3.65 -6.61 -0.81
C MET A 234 5.09 -7.08 -0.59
N ILE A 235 6.06 -6.16 -0.49
CA ILE A 235 7.48 -6.49 -0.32
C ILE A 235 7.71 -7.38 0.90
N PRO A 236 7.30 -7.01 2.14
CA PRO A 236 7.55 -7.87 3.30
C PRO A 236 6.73 -9.17 3.27
N VAL A 237 5.53 -9.16 2.68
CA VAL A 237 4.72 -10.38 2.51
C VAL A 237 5.41 -11.36 1.55
N ALA A 238 5.95 -10.86 0.43
CA ALA A 238 6.70 -11.68 -0.53
C ALA A 238 7.97 -12.29 0.09
N LEU A 239 8.70 -11.54 0.92
CA LEU A 239 9.87 -12.05 1.64
C LEU A 239 9.52 -13.18 2.60
N ILE A 240 8.48 -12.98 3.43
CA ILE A 240 8.04 -14.02 4.37
C ILE A 240 7.56 -15.26 3.61
N ALA A 241 6.78 -15.08 2.55
CA ALA A 241 6.36 -16.18 1.69
C ALA A 241 7.57 -16.87 1.04
N GLY A 242 8.58 -16.10 0.59
CA GLY A 242 9.81 -16.61 0.01
C GLY A 242 10.57 -17.53 0.94
N VAL A 243 10.78 -17.09 2.19
CA VAL A 243 11.42 -17.90 3.22
C VAL A 243 10.57 -19.12 3.58
N ALA A 244 9.26 -18.94 3.78
CA ALA A 244 8.36 -20.03 4.18
C ALA A 244 8.23 -21.13 3.12
N LEU A 245 8.35 -20.79 1.83
CA LEU A 245 8.22 -21.72 0.70
C LEU A 245 9.57 -22.14 0.11
N GLY A 246 10.68 -21.71 0.70
CA GLY A 246 12.03 -22.11 0.27
C GLY A 246 12.47 -21.49 -1.08
N ALA A 247 11.97 -20.30 -1.39
CA ALA A 247 12.37 -19.52 -2.58
C ALA A 247 13.49 -18.49 -2.26
N LEU A 248 13.88 -18.37 -1.00
CA LEU A 248 14.99 -17.53 -0.53
C LEU A 248 15.86 -18.30 0.44
#